data_b86d42d8482b43c19be50b32827e5a9b
#
_entry.id   b86d42d8482b43c19be50b32827e5a9b
#
_cell.length_a   1.000
_cell.length_b   1.000
_cell.length_c   1.000
_cell.angle_alpha   90.00
_cell.angle_beta   90.00
_cell.angle_gamma   90.00
#
_symmetry.space_group_name_H-M   'P 1'
#
loop_
_entity.id
_entity.type
_entity.pdbx_description
1 polymer ?
#
loop_
_entity_poly.entity_id
_entity_poly.type
_entity_poly.pdbx_seq_one_letter_code
_entity_poly.pdbx_strand_id
1 'polypeptide(L)'
;DSHKLAINDISLNTFHAYIKRQKEGGLYLLDSGPDQDTPAAEHEKSADESEPVAEVQKPATEQEPAGTPFYFRLDRFHVESGSSSIQFVDESNFKPFLLTINVEELQVADIDTADTAKQMKVKVNGKVGEYSNIGIDGTILPFAKPLSLDIKGEIGALDMPPLSSYTGQTMGYNITSGQMDADLNMKIDKGQFGGNTELRMRNLEVARQDPEKVPEIDNQMKVPLETGLAMLRDKKDVIKLEIALTGNVENPEFNFQDAINQAIGKAMAFASVSFLKYTLQPFGTFITVAQVASKVGKEAAKIRLDPVQFAAAEISLDETAKQYLEKVAIILNDRPKLRLEVCGKAVENDRTALLAQRAAVQKEGEKEAVVPKKEATAVEAIPDEVLQDFAKERAKLVKDSLVKDHGVSHDRIYLCLPAIDET
;
A
#
# COMPACT_ATOMS: atom_id res chain seq x y z
N ASP A 1 33.65 -25.77 19.64
CA ASP A 1 32.70 -25.12 20.57
C ASP A 1 31.30 -25.56 20.23
N SER A 2 30.67 -26.40 21.07
CA SER A 2 29.37 -27.03 20.83
C SER A 2 28.17 -26.07 20.89
N HIS A 3 28.38 -24.77 21.11
CA HIS A 3 27.35 -23.75 21.31
C HIS A 3 27.44 -22.61 20.29
N LYS A 4 28.19 -22.81 19.19
CA LYS A 4 28.34 -21.81 18.13
C LYS A 4 28.04 -22.42 16.78
N LEU A 5 27.14 -21.80 16.03
CA LEU A 5 26.86 -22.11 14.63
C LEU A 5 27.27 -20.92 13.77
N ALA A 6 28.15 -21.14 12.81
CA ALA A 6 28.55 -20.14 11.83
C ALA A 6 28.23 -20.64 10.44
N ILE A 7 27.47 -19.85 9.69
CA ILE A 7 27.10 -20.10 8.31
C ILE A 7 27.60 -18.93 7.48
N ASN A 8 28.35 -19.22 6.41
CA ASN A 8 28.90 -18.16 5.57
C ASN A 8 27.86 -17.58 4.63
N ASP A 9 27.04 -18.46 4.02
CA ASP A 9 26.11 -18.05 2.99
C ASP A 9 24.86 -18.91 2.96
N ILE A 10 23.71 -18.27 2.88
CA ILE A 10 22.40 -18.90 2.61
C ILE A 10 21.82 -18.20 1.41
N SER A 11 21.50 -18.97 0.38
CA SER A 11 20.82 -18.52 -0.82
C SER A 11 19.44 -19.16 -0.90
N LEU A 12 18.42 -18.36 -1.21
CA LEU A 12 17.09 -18.83 -1.58
C LEU A 12 16.80 -18.47 -3.03
N ASN A 13 16.31 -19.43 -3.80
CA ASN A 13 15.94 -19.17 -5.20
C ASN A 13 14.59 -18.45 -5.32
N THR A 14 13.64 -18.83 -4.47
CA THR A 14 12.30 -18.26 -4.49
C THR A 14 11.69 -18.34 -3.09
N PHE A 15 10.98 -17.30 -2.69
CA PHE A 15 10.15 -17.30 -1.50
C PHE A 15 8.87 -16.48 -1.72
N HIS A 16 7.83 -16.85 -0.97
CA HIS A 16 6.60 -16.07 -0.87
C HIS A 16 6.31 -15.85 0.60
N ALA A 17 6.30 -14.58 1.02
CA ALA A 17 5.97 -14.22 2.39
C ALA A 17 4.60 -13.53 2.42
N TYR A 18 3.78 -13.93 3.36
CA TYR A 18 2.47 -13.32 3.60
C TYR A 18 2.47 -12.66 4.97
N ILE A 19 2.30 -11.35 5.00
CA ILE A 19 2.25 -10.55 6.23
C ILE A 19 0.84 -10.00 6.36
N LYS A 20 0.18 -10.34 7.46
CA LYS A 20 -1.20 -9.90 7.72
C LYS A 20 -1.27 -9.07 8.99
N ARG A 21 -1.85 -7.88 8.90
CA ARG A 21 -2.26 -7.08 10.04
C ARG A 21 -3.75 -7.26 10.27
N GLN A 22 -4.12 -7.76 11.45
CA GLN A 22 -5.52 -7.98 11.80
C GLN A 22 -6.18 -6.70 12.33
N LYS A 23 -7.53 -6.69 12.35
CA LYS A 23 -8.35 -5.57 12.84
C LYS A 23 -8.01 -5.15 14.27
N GLU A 24 -7.58 -6.10 15.09
CA GLU A 24 -7.28 -5.91 16.52
C GLU A 24 -5.81 -5.53 16.79
N GLY A 25 -5.00 -5.35 15.76
CA GLY A 25 -3.66 -4.77 15.85
C GLY A 25 -2.50 -5.75 16.05
N GLY A 26 -2.57 -6.99 15.64
CA GLY A 26 -1.44 -7.95 15.61
C GLY A 26 -0.84 -8.06 14.21
N LEU A 27 0.49 -8.23 14.11
CA LEU A 27 1.17 -8.62 12.87
C LEU A 27 1.39 -10.14 12.90
N TYR A 28 0.91 -10.82 11.86
CA TYR A 28 1.12 -12.25 11.66
C TYR A 28 1.96 -12.46 10.41
N LEU A 29 3.00 -13.26 10.55
CA LEU A 29 3.82 -13.72 9.45
C LEU A 29 3.40 -15.17 9.16
N LEU A 30 2.84 -15.42 7.99
CA LEU A 30 2.50 -16.75 7.51
C LEU A 30 3.42 -17.10 6.34
N ASP A 31 3.94 -18.34 6.35
CA ASP A 31 4.60 -18.91 5.18
C ASP A 31 3.48 -19.38 4.22
N SER A 32 3.34 -18.71 3.09
CA SER A 32 2.37 -19.10 2.06
C SER A 32 2.97 -20.19 1.17
N GLY A 33 2.96 -21.43 1.68
CA GLY A 33 3.00 -22.59 0.79
C GLY A 33 1.69 -22.67 -0.02
N PRO A 34 1.67 -23.33 -1.20
CA PRO A 34 0.48 -23.39 -2.03
C PRO A 34 -0.65 -24.09 -1.28
N ASP A 35 -1.78 -23.40 -1.19
CA ASP A 35 -3.10 -23.83 -0.76
C ASP A 35 -3.15 -25.04 0.20
N GLN A 36 -3.17 -24.77 1.49
CA GLN A 36 -3.78 -25.68 2.44
C GLN A 36 -4.74 -24.89 3.34
N ASP A 37 -6.03 -25.11 3.09
CA ASP A 37 -7.11 -24.82 4.03
C ASP A 37 -6.82 -25.54 5.35
N THR A 38 -6.20 -24.88 6.29
CA THR A 38 -6.09 -25.36 7.66
C THR A 38 -7.11 -24.60 8.50
N PRO A 39 -8.12 -25.31 9.07
CA PRO A 39 -9.10 -24.63 9.92
C PRO A 39 -8.40 -24.07 11.15
N ALA A 40 -8.70 -22.81 11.46
CA ALA A 40 -8.28 -22.15 12.68
C ALA A 40 -8.62 -22.99 13.91
N ALA A 41 -7.62 -23.32 14.71
CA ALA A 41 -7.83 -23.90 16.02
C ALA A 41 -8.55 -22.87 16.91
N GLU A 42 -9.82 -23.11 17.17
CA GLU A 42 -10.60 -22.40 18.17
C GLU A 42 -9.97 -22.63 19.55
N HIS A 43 -9.36 -21.63 20.12
CA HIS A 43 -9.11 -21.58 21.55
C HIS A 43 -10.42 -21.23 22.25
N GLU A 44 -11.13 -22.25 22.73
CA GLU A 44 -12.24 -22.12 23.65
C GLU A 44 -11.79 -21.35 24.90
N LYS A 45 -12.39 -20.18 25.10
CA LYS A 45 -12.42 -19.52 26.40
C LYS A 45 -13.42 -20.23 27.27
N SER A 46 -12.95 -21.11 28.13
CA SER A 46 -13.78 -21.55 29.28
C SER A 46 -13.82 -20.42 30.29
N ALA A 47 -14.99 -19.81 30.42
CA ALA A 47 -15.34 -19.02 31.57
C ALA A 47 -15.60 -19.98 32.73
N ASP A 48 -14.86 -19.87 33.82
CA ASP A 48 -15.27 -20.40 35.10
C ASP A 48 -15.07 -19.34 36.20
N GLU A 49 -16.18 -19.00 36.80
CA GLU A 49 -16.28 -18.23 38.04
C GLU A 49 -15.84 -19.13 39.18
N SER A 50 -14.99 -18.65 40.10
CA SER A 50 -15.20 -18.85 41.53
C SER A 50 -14.02 -18.39 42.40
N GLU A 51 -14.35 -17.56 43.33
CA GLU A 51 -13.96 -17.39 44.75
C GLU A 51 -12.47 -17.27 45.16
N PRO A 52 -12.19 -16.43 46.17
CA PRO A 52 -10.84 -16.10 46.58
C PRO A 52 -10.30 -17.15 47.57
N VAL A 53 -9.21 -17.79 47.21
CA VAL A 53 -8.49 -18.68 48.13
C VAL A 53 -7.12 -18.06 48.50
N ALA A 54 -6.87 -18.18 49.78
CA ALA A 54 -5.78 -17.70 50.60
C ALA A 54 -4.37 -17.76 49.96
N GLU A 55 -3.59 -16.76 50.31
CA GLU A 55 -2.13 -16.64 50.15
C GLU A 55 -1.39 -17.92 50.59
N VAL A 56 -0.96 -18.71 49.63
CA VAL A 56 0.04 -19.76 49.86
C VAL A 56 1.40 -19.24 49.38
N GLN A 57 2.30 -19.04 50.31
CA GLN A 57 3.70 -18.71 50.09
C GLN A 57 4.29 -19.76 49.11
N LYS A 58 4.67 -19.33 47.90
CA LYS A 58 5.45 -20.13 46.96
C LYS A 58 6.83 -20.39 47.57
N PRO A 59 7.31 -21.65 47.56
CA PRO A 59 8.70 -21.93 47.84
C PRO A 59 9.57 -21.26 46.78
N ALA A 60 10.72 -20.74 47.20
CA ALA A 60 11.74 -20.18 46.34
C ALA A 60 12.05 -21.16 45.20
N THR A 61 11.70 -20.76 43.98
CA THR A 61 12.02 -21.54 42.76
C THR A 61 13.55 -21.54 42.65
N GLU A 62 14.15 -22.70 42.78
CA GLU A 62 15.55 -22.93 42.36
C GLU A 62 15.72 -22.38 40.96
N GLN A 63 16.63 -21.44 40.79
CA GLN A 63 17.05 -20.95 39.47
C GLN A 63 17.64 -22.16 38.73
N GLU A 64 16.92 -22.64 37.70
CA GLU A 64 17.54 -23.54 36.74
C GLU A 64 18.86 -22.93 36.28
N PRO A 65 19.96 -23.71 36.20
CA PRO A 65 21.21 -23.17 35.74
C PRO A 65 21.01 -22.63 34.31
N ALA A 66 21.30 -21.35 34.14
CA ALA A 66 21.23 -20.70 32.85
C ALA A 66 22.04 -21.52 31.85
N GLY A 67 21.35 -22.19 30.91
CA GLY A 67 22.00 -23.00 29.88
C GLY A 67 23.03 -22.13 29.16
N THR A 68 24.17 -22.71 28.77
CA THR A 68 25.19 -22.00 28.01
C THR A 68 24.57 -21.35 26.77
N PRO A 69 24.74 -20.02 26.57
CA PRO A 69 24.09 -19.34 25.48
C PRO A 69 24.53 -19.91 24.13
N PHE A 70 23.56 -20.12 23.26
CA PHE A 70 23.80 -20.53 21.86
C PHE A 70 24.08 -19.29 21.02
N TYR A 71 25.15 -19.28 20.25
CA TYR A 71 25.52 -18.19 19.36
C TYR A 71 25.36 -18.60 17.90
N PHE A 72 24.81 -17.71 17.13
CA PHE A 72 24.59 -17.87 15.70
C PHE A 72 25.25 -16.74 14.93
N ARG A 73 25.97 -17.10 13.87
CA ARG A 73 26.56 -16.14 12.94
C ARG A 73 26.18 -16.54 11.52
N LEU A 74 25.73 -15.55 10.74
CA LEU A 74 25.47 -15.69 9.31
C LEU A 74 26.11 -14.50 8.59
N ASP A 75 27.10 -14.79 7.72
CA ASP A 75 27.81 -13.73 7.01
C ASP A 75 26.94 -13.12 5.91
N ARG A 76 26.18 -13.93 5.17
CA ARG A 76 25.29 -13.46 4.13
C ARG A 76 24.07 -14.37 3.97
N PHE A 77 22.91 -13.72 3.88
CA PHE A 77 21.67 -14.29 3.38
C PHE A 77 21.24 -13.49 2.16
N HIS A 78 20.88 -14.13 1.07
CA HIS A 78 20.40 -13.45 -0.10
C HIS A 78 19.35 -14.28 -0.84
N VAL A 79 18.49 -13.56 -1.57
CA VAL A 79 17.52 -14.15 -2.48
C VAL A 79 18.03 -13.94 -3.89
N GLU A 80 18.15 -15.02 -4.65
CA GLU A 80 18.48 -14.94 -6.07
C GLU A 80 17.31 -14.29 -6.84
N SER A 81 17.62 -13.57 -7.90
CA SER A 81 16.58 -12.93 -8.72
C SER A 81 15.63 -13.98 -9.28
N GLY A 82 14.37 -13.89 -8.92
CA GLY A 82 13.37 -14.88 -9.32
C GLY A 82 11.95 -14.40 -9.06
N SER A 83 11.05 -15.34 -8.84
CA SER A 83 9.62 -15.09 -8.61
C SER A 83 9.28 -14.89 -7.12
N SER A 84 10.16 -14.23 -6.37
CA SER A 84 9.94 -13.98 -4.94
C SER A 84 8.97 -12.81 -4.72
N SER A 85 8.10 -12.93 -3.72
CA SER A 85 7.16 -11.87 -3.39
C SER A 85 6.89 -11.76 -1.89
N ILE A 86 6.58 -10.54 -1.47
CA ILE A 86 6.05 -10.23 -0.14
C ILE A 86 4.66 -9.64 -0.35
N GLN A 87 3.66 -10.30 0.20
CA GLN A 87 2.28 -9.82 0.21
C GLN A 87 1.92 -9.29 1.59
N PHE A 88 1.57 -8.03 1.66
CA PHE A 88 1.09 -7.38 2.88
C PHE A 88 -0.40 -7.13 2.78
N VAL A 89 -1.16 -7.61 3.77
CA VAL A 89 -2.60 -7.38 3.89
C VAL A 89 -2.88 -6.67 5.21
N ASP A 90 -3.46 -5.49 5.15
CA ASP A 90 -3.89 -4.75 6.33
C ASP A 90 -5.41 -4.75 6.42
N GLU A 91 -5.95 -5.52 7.36
CA GLU A 91 -7.39 -5.61 7.65
C GLU A 91 -7.84 -4.63 8.75
N SER A 92 -6.93 -3.81 9.30
CA SER A 92 -7.28 -2.83 10.33
C SER A 92 -8.19 -1.71 9.80
N ASN A 93 -8.24 -1.53 8.49
CA ASN A 93 -9.11 -0.58 7.82
C ASN A 93 -10.46 -1.21 7.45
N PHE A 94 -11.48 -0.37 7.27
CA PHE A 94 -12.82 -0.82 6.83
C PHE A 94 -12.77 -1.59 5.49
N LYS A 95 -11.91 -1.14 4.56
CA LYS A 95 -11.54 -1.90 3.36
C LYS A 95 -10.11 -2.39 3.54
N PRO A 96 -9.83 -3.69 3.38
CA PRO A 96 -8.49 -4.22 3.47
C PRO A 96 -7.55 -3.54 2.46
N PHE A 97 -6.36 -3.22 2.90
CA PHE A 97 -5.29 -2.75 2.01
C PHE A 97 -4.40 -3.92 1.64
N LEU A 98 -4.19 -4.11 0.36
CA LEU A 98 -3.34 -5.15 -0.19
C LEU A 98 -2.15 -4.51 -0.93
N LEU A 99 -0.94 -4.89 -0.55
CA LEU A 99 0.29 -4.51 -1.22
C LEU A 99 1.10 -5.77 -1.55
N THR A 100 1.43 -5.95 -2.81
CA THR A 100 2.33 -7.03 -3.23
C THR A 100 3.63 -6.42 -3.75
N ILE A 101 4.74 -6.80 -3.13
CA ILE A 101 6.10 -6.43 -3.54
C ILE A 101 6.72 -7.63 -4.24
N ASN A 102 7.01 -7.51 -5.51
CA ASN A 102 7.84 -8.47 -6.24
C ASN A 102 9.29 -8.17 -5.92
N VAL A 103 9.98 -9.09 -5.26
CA VAL A 103 11.34 -8.90 -4.75
C VAL A 103 12.33 -9.23 -5.86
N GLU A 104 13.12 -8.23 -6.27
CA GLU A 104 14.19 -8.38 -7.27
C GLU A 104 15.54 -8.67 -6.61
N GLU A 105 15.78 -8.10 -5.44
CA GLU A 105 16.98 -8.33 -4.64
C GLU A 105 16.62 -8.26 -3.15
N LEU A 106 17.04 -9.24 -2.38
CA LEU A 106 17.03 -9.17 -0.92
C LEU A 106 18.37 -9.69 -0.42
N GLN A 107 19.04 -8.88 0.35
CA GLN A 107 20.33 -9.24 0.98
C GLN A 107 20.31 -8.80 2.44
N VAL A 108 20.70 -9.72 3.31
CA VAL A 108 20.98 -9.46 4.73
C VAL A 108 22.37 -9.99 5.02
N ALA A 109 23.23 -9.17 5.61
CA ALA A 109 24.60 -9.56 5.88
C ALA A 109 25.02 -9.19 7.30
N ASP A 110 26.07 -9.87 7.77
CA ASP A 110 26.72 -9.59 9.06
C ASP A 110 25.83 -9.84 10.30
N ILE A 111 24.97 -10.87 10.28
CA ILE A 111 24.22 -11.29 11.47
C ILE A 111 25.17 -12.00 12.46
N ASP A 112 25.22 -11.52 13.71
CA ASP A 112 26.03 -12.13 14.76
C ASP A 112 25.37 -11.92 16.14
N THR A 113 24.86 -12.99 16.72
CA THR A 113 24.20 -12.92 18.03
C THR A 113 25.18 -12.82 19.21
N ALA A 114 26.47 -13.07 18.98
CA ALA A 114 27.49 -12.94 20.00
C ALA A 114 28.01 -11.50 20.11
N ASP A 115 27.95 -10.72 19.04
CA ASP A 115 28.38 -9.32 18.99
C ASP A 115 27.18 -8.40 18.80
N THR A 116 26.60 -7.93 19.90
CA THR A 116 25.44 -7.04 19.88
C THR A 116 25.73 -5.64 19.31
N ALA A 117 27.01 -5.30 19.13
CA ALA A 117 27.44 -4.04 18.51
C ALA A 117 27.67 -4.17 16.99
N LYS A 118 27.61 -5.40 16.46
CA LYS A 118 27.81 -5.63 15.04
C LYS A 118 26.60 -5.16 14.24
N GLN A 119 26.86 -4.34 13.25
CA GLN A 119 25.83 -3.82 12.34
C GLN A 119 25.48 -4.88 11.31
N MET A 120 24.23 -5.30 11.31
CA MET A 120 23.62 -6.07 10.24
C MET A 120 23.27 -5.14 9.09
N LYS A 121 23.66 -5.50 7.87
CA LYS A 121 23.29 -4.77 6.65
C LYS A 121 22.05 -5.37 6.03
N VAL A 122 21.15 -4.51 5.57
CA VAL A 122 19.92 -4.91 4.89
C VAL A 122 19.83 -4.16 3.58
N LYS A 123 19.53 -4.88 2.49
CA LYS A 123 19.23 -4.31 1.19
C LYS A 123 18.06 -5.04 0.58
N VAL A 124 17.05 -4.28 0.16
CA VAL A 124 15.86 -4.81 -0.53
C VAL A 124 15.59 -3.94 -1.72
N ASN A 125 15.46 -4.54 -2.90
CA ASN A 125 14.97 -3.88 -4.10
C ASN A 125 13.81 -4.71 -4.66
N GLY A 126 12.81 -4.04 -5.18
CA GLY A 126 11.65 -4.72 -5.73
C GLY A 126 10.69 -3.77 -6.43
N LYS A 127 9.54 -4.31 -6.80
CA LYS A 127 8.47 -3.58 -7.47
C LYS A 127 7.13 -3.81 -6.80
N VAL A 128 6.37 -2.73 -6.69
CA VAL A 128 4.94 -2.78 -6.38
C VAL A 128 4.18 -2.73 -7.70
N GLY A 129 3.45 -3.80 -8.00
CA GLY A 129 2.91 -3.97 -9.35
C GLY A 129 4.04 -4.09 -10.38
N GLU A 130 3.91 -3.43 -11.51
CA GLU A 130 4.90 -3.51 -12.60
C GLU A 130 5.82 -2.29 -12.71
N TYR A 131 5.36 -1.14 -12.24
CA TYR A 131 6.00 0.14 -12.56
C TYR A 131 6.51 0.91 -11.35
N SER A 132 6.05 0.59 -10.14
CA SER A 132 6.52 1.25 -8.92
C SER A 132 7.75 0.54 -8.38
N ASN A 133 8.88 1.23 -8.35
CA ASN A 133 10.09 0.70 -7.73
C ASN A 133 10.07 0.96 -6.23
N ILE A 134 10.59 0.02 -5.46
CA ILE A 134 10.82 0.16 -4.03
C ILE A 134 12.25 -0.28 -3.71
N GLY A 135 12.96 0.54 -2.95
CA GLY A 135 14.30 0.25 -2.47
C GLY A 135 14.41 0.52 -0.98
N ILE A 136 15.10 -0.35 -0.27
CA ILE A 136 15.47 -0.18 1.14
C ILE A 136 16.93 -0.56 1.28
N ASP A 137 17.72 0.31 1.88
CA ASP A 137 19.13 0.08 2.18
C ASP A 137 19.47 0.62 3.56
N GLY A 138 20.27 -0.10 4.33
CA GLY A 138 20.69 0.40 5.62
C GLY A 138 21.35 -0.60 6.54
N THR A 139 21.46 -0.18 7.80
CA THR A 139 22.08 -0.97 8.86
C THR A 139 21.16 -1.04 10.08
N ILE A 140 21.20 -2.18 10.75
CA ILE A 140 20.44 -2.45 11.97
C ILE A 140 21.39 -3.05 13.01
N LEU A 141 21.21 -2.67 14.27
CA LEU A 141 21.82 -3.34 15.43
C LEU A 141 20.71 -4.17 16.11
N PRO A 142 20.39 -5.36 15.59
CA PRO A 142 19.17 -6.08 15.98
C PRO A 142 19.20 -6.58 17.43
N PHE A 143 20.39 -6.76 17.99
CA PHE A 143 20.61 -7.29 19.34
C PHE A 143 21.02 -6.20 20.36
N ALA A 144 21.13 -4.94 19.90
CA ALA A 144 21.36 -3.80 20.80
C ALA A 144 20.12 -3.50 21.64
N LYS A 145 20.31 -3.06 22.84
CA LYS A 145 19.26 -2.58 23.76
C LYS A 145 19.60 -1.15 24.19
N PRO A 146 18.83 -0.16 23.77
CA PRO A 146 17.68 -0.22 22.83
C PRO A 146 18.09 -0.53 21.38
N LEU A 147 17.12 -0.99 20.58
CA LEU A 147 17.29 -1.21 19.14
C LEU A 147 17.83 0.05 18.47
N SER A 148 18.79 -0.12 17.56
CA SER A 148 19.29 0.98 16.74
C SER A 148 19.28 0.58 15.28
N LEU A 149 18.93 1.54 14.40
CA LEU A 149 18.95 1.35 12.95
C LEU A 149 19.19 2.68 12.23
N ASP A 150 19.70 2.57 10.99
CA ASP A 150 19.84 3.69 10.05
C ASP A 150 19.45 3.15 8.67
N ILE A 151 18.27 3.53 8.21
CA ILE A 151 17.63 2.99 6.99
C ILE A 151 17.26 4.12 6.06
N LYS A 152 17.59 3.93 4.78
CA LYS A 152 17.10 4.73 3.66
C LYS A 152 16.10 3.92 2.85
N GLY A 153 15.04 4.54 2.43
CA GLY A 153 14.04 3.95 1.57
C GLY A 153 13.70 4.87 0.41
N GLU A 154 13.38 4.30 -0.72
CA GLU A 154 12.86 5.02 -1.87
C GLU A 154 11.66 4.29 -2.47
N ILE A 155 10.69 5.06 -2.93
CA ILE A 155 9.54 4.58 -3.68
C ILE A 155 9.40 5.46 -4.90
N GLY A 156 9.33 4.87 -6.09
CA GLY A 156 9.12 5.59 -7.34
C GLY A 156 7.81 5.20 -8.02
N ALA A 157 7.08 6.19 -8.48
CA ALA A 157 5.87 6.06 -9.30
C ALA A 157 4.78 5.14 -8.70
N LEU A 158 4.57 5.18 -7.37
CA LEU A 158 3.50 4.41 -6.72
C LEU A 158 2.13 4.98 -7.08
N ASP A 159 1.26 4.15 -7.66
CA ASP A 159 -0.14 4.54 -7.91
C ASP A 159 -0.86 4.72 -6.57
N MET A 160 -1.46 5.89 -6.36
CA MET A 160 -2.02 6.29 -5.06
C MET A 160 -3.45 5.83 -4.77
N PRO A 161 -4.34 5.58 -5.76
CA PRO A 161 -5.73 5.18 -5.47
C PRO A 161 -5.88 4.01 -4.48
N PRO A 162 -5.03 2.97 -4.45
CA PRO A 162 -5.12 1.90 -3.45
C PRO A 162 -4.96 2.38 -2.00
N LEU A 163 -4.30 3.53 -1.78
CA LEU A 163 -4.15 4.13 -0.45
C LEU A 163 -5.46 4.73 0.10
N SER A 164 -6.54 4.75 -0.71
CA SER A 164 -7.86 5.23 -0.28
C SER A 164 -8.43 4.44 0.91
N SER A 165 -8.00 3.18 1.12
CA SER A 165 -8.38 2.40 2.30
C SER A 165 -7.94 3.08 3.61
N TYR A 166 -6.79 3.78 3.59
CA TYR A 166 -6.32 4.56 4.74
C TYR A 166 -6.93 5.97 4.76
N THR A 167 -6.88 6.69 3.65
CA THR A 167 -7.33 8.09 3.61
C THR A 167 -8.84 8.21 3.77
N GLY A 168 -9.61 7.24 3.26
CA GLY A 168 -11.06 7.19 3.43
C GLY A 168 -11.48 7.05 4.88
N GLN A 169 -10.79 6.22 5.64
CA GLN A 169 -11.09 5.99 7.05
C GLN A 169 -10.61 7.13 7.95
N THR A 170 -9.39 7.64 7.72
CA THR A 170 -8.75 8.63 8.59
C THR A 170 -9.09 10.07 8.23
N MET A 171 -9.32 10.35 6.95
CA MET A 171 -9.52 11.71 6.42
C MET A 171 -10.89 11.91 5.76
N GLY A 172 -11.68 10.84 5.58
CA GLY A 172 -12.96 10.89 4.86
C GLY A 172 -12.83 11.19 3.36
N TYR A 173 -11.63 11.04 2.79
CA TYR A 173 -11.35 11.31 1.38
C TYR A 173 -10.77 10.09 0.68
N ASN A 174 -11.31 9.76 -0.48
CA ASN A 174 -10.70 8.79 -1.38
C ASN A 174 -9.70 9.50 -2.31
N ILE A 175 -8.58 8.86 -2.57
CA ILE A 175 -7.66 9.28 -3.62
C ILE A 175 -8.18 8.72 -4.94
N THR A 176 -8.60 9.60 -5.85
CA THR A 176 -9.21 9.19 -7.11
C THR A 176 -8.19 9.01 -8.23
N SER A 177 -7.05 9.71 -8.15
CA SER A 177 -5.95 9.60 -9.11
C SER A 177 -4.65 10.09 -8.47
N GLY A 178 -3.52 9.72 -9.04
CA GLY A 178 -2.20 10.25 -8.71
C GLY A 178 -1.13 9.19 -8.55
N GLN A 179 0.12 9.65 -8.65
CA GLN A 179 1.31 8.86 -8.38
C GLN A 179 2.20 9.56 -7.36
N MET A 180 2.88 8.77 -6.56
CA MET A 180 3.77 9.25 -5.50
C MET A 180 5.19 8.71 -5.69
N ASP A 181 6.16 9.60 -5.54
CA ASP A 181 7.53 9.24 -5.21
C ASP A 181 7.79 9.59 -3.74
N ALA A 182 8.57 8.78 -3.05
CA ALA A 182 8.94 9.00 -1.66
C ALA A 182 10.41 8.69 -1.43
N ASP A 183 11.10 9.58 -0.73
CA ASP A 183 12.45 9.37 -0.21
C ASP A 183 12.38 9.38 1.31
N LEU A 184 12.71 8.27 1.94
CA LEU A 184 12.67 8.07 3.39
C LEU A 184 14.08 7.97 3.95
N ASN A 185 14.35 8.73 5.00
CA ASN A 185 15.52 8.52 5.85
C ASN A 185 15.03 8.31 7.28
N MET A 186 15.37 7.19 7.88
CA MET A 186 14.90 6.81 9.22
C MET A 186 16.07 6.35 10.07
N LYS A 187 16.21 6.89 11.27
CA LYS A 187 17.20 6.51 12.24
C LYS A 187 16.57 6.29 13.61
N ILE A 188 16.98 5.19 14.25
CA ILE A 188 16.75 4.98 15.69
C ILE A 188 18.13 4.88 16.36
N ASP A 189 18.36 5.76 17.30
CA ASP A 189 19.59 5.77 18.11
C ASP A 189 19.22 5.89 19.58
N LYS A 190 19.59 4.90 20.38
CA LYS A 190 19.31 4.86 21.83
C LYS A 190 17.84 5.14 22.16
N GLY A 191 16.94 4.48 21.44
CA GLY A 191 15.49 4.62 21.61
C GLY A 191 14.89 5.90 21.02
N GLN A 192 15.71 6.86 20.58
CA GLN A 192 15.22 8.06 19.89
C GLN A 192 15.02 7.75 18.41
N PHE A 193 13.78 7.90 17.95
CA PHE A 193 13.41 7.79 16.55
C PHE A 193 13.45 9.17 15.91
N GLY A 194 14.16 9.28 14.80
CA GLY A 194 14.20 10.47 13.95
C GLY A 194 14.14 10.06 12.49
N GLY A 195 13.45 10.86 11.69
CA GLY A 195 13.36 10.61 10.25
C GLY A 195 12.94 11.84 9.49
N ASN A 196 13.24 11.82 8.21
CA ASN A 196 12.73 12.81 7.25
C ASN A 196 12.27 12.07 5.99
N THR A 197 11.07 12.40 5.54
CA THR A 197 10.49 11.84 4.33
C THR A 197 10.14 12.97 3.38
N GLU A 198 10.65 12.92 2.16
CA GLU A 198 10.21 13.78 1.07
C GLU A 198 9.20 13.02 0.22
N LEU A 199 7.98 13.56 0.12
CA LEU A 199 6.93 13.03 -0.74
C LEU A 199 6.75 13.96 -1.94
N ARG A 200 6.70 13.40 -3.13
CA ARG A 200 6.36 14.09 -4.38
C ARG A 200 5.15 13.41 -5.00
N MET A 201 4.02 14.07 -4.95
CA MET A 201 2.75 13.57 -5.50
C MET A 201 2.43 14.29 -6.79
N ARG A 202 2.23 13.52 -7.86
CA ARG A 202 1.89 14.00 -9.18
C ARG A 202 0.43 13.71 -9.49
N ASN A 203 -0.28 14.67 -10.06
CA ASN A 203 -1.67 14.52 -10.49
C ASN A 203 -2.59 13.93 -9.39
N LEU A 204 -2.34 14.34 -8.13
CA LEU A 204 -3.13 13.87 -6.99
C LEU A 204 -4.53 14.48 -7.05
N GLU A 205 -5.54 13.64 -7.18
CA GLU A 205 -6.93 14.03 -7.06
C GLU A 205 -7.61 13.27 -5.93
N VAL A 206 -8.48 13.95 -5.20
CA VAL A 206 -9.23 13.39 -4.08
C VAL A 206 -10.72 13.71 -4.25
N ALA A 207 -11.56 12.83 -3.72
CA ALA A 207 -13.00 13.05 -3.63
C ALA A 207 -13.50 12.70 -2.23
N ARG A 208 -14.50 13.40 -1.73
CA ARG A 208 -15.15 13.10 -0.46
C ARG A 208 -15.85 11.75 -0.56
N GLN A 209 -15.59 10.89 0.39
CA GLN A 209 -16.20 9.57 0.46
C GLN A 209 -17.64 9.65 0.98
N ASP A 210 -17.82 10.37 2.09
CA ASP A 210 -19.11 10.55 2.75
C ASP A 210 -19.10 11.90 3.49
N PRO A 211 -20.00 12.84 3.15
CA PRO A 211 -20.06 14.14 3.82
C PRO A 211 -20.29 14.05 5.33
N GLU A 212 -20.96 13.01 5.81
CA GLU A 212 -21.24 12.81 7.25
C GLU A 212 -20.02 12.24 7.98
N LYS A 213 -19.11 11.60 7.26
CA LYS A 213 -17.86 11.00 7.78
C LYS A 213 -16.62 11.82 7.48
N VAL A 214 -16.76 13.00 6.86
CA VAL A 214 -15.62 13.90 6.69
C VAL A 214 -15.13 14.25 8.08
N PRO A 215 -13.98 13.72 8.50
CA PRO A 215 -13.48 13.97 9.83
C PRO A 215 -13.07 15.43 9.96
N GLU A 216 -12.77 15.81 11.19
CA GLU A 216 -12.32 17.12 11.57
C GLU A 216 -11.08 17.65 10.82
N ILE A 217 -10.57 16.91 9.80
CA ILE A 217 -9.38 17.32 9.05
C ILE A 217 -9.59 18.67 8.36
N ASP A 218 -10.76 18.91 7.80
CA ASP A 218 -11.09 20.20 7.21
C ASP A 218 -11.09 21.32 8.26
N ASN A 219 -11.49 21.00 9.49
CA ASN A 219 -11.45 21.93 10.62
C ASN A 219 -10.01 22.16 11.12
N GLN A 220 -9.18 21.12 11.14
CA GLN A 220 -7.76 21.23 11.52
C GLN A 220 -6.97 22.04 10.53
N MET A 221 -7.24 21.89 9.24
CA MET A 221 -6.58 22.62 8.16
C MET A 221 -7.12 24.05 7.97
N LYS A 222 -8.27 24.40 8.55
CA LYS A 222 -9.00 25.67 8.37
C LYS A 222 -9.42 25.96 6.92
N VAL A 223 -9.23 24.99 6.02
CA VAL A 223 -9.65 25.02 4.62
C VAL A 223 -10.01 23.59 4.19
N PRO A 224 -10.96 23.39 3.27
CA PRO A 224 -11.22 22.07 2.70
C PRO A 224 -9.95 21.45 2.12
N LEU A 225 -9.79 20.12 2.26
CA LEU A 225 -8.60 19.40 1.80
C LEU A 225 -8.31 19.65 0.32
N GLU A 226 -9.33 19.65 -0.53
CA GLU A 226 -9.16 19.92 -1.96
C GLU A 226 -8.57 21.32 -2.22
N THR A 227 -9.01 22.31 -1.44
CA THR A 227 -8.47 23.67 -1.52
C THR A 227 -7.02 23.71 -1.04
N GLY A 228 -6.71 23.06 0.07
CA GLY A 228 -5.34 22.93 0.57
C GLY A 228 -4.41 22.29 -0.45
N LEU A 229 -4.82 21.17 -1.04
CA LEU A 229 -4.05 20.48 -2.08
C LEU A 229 -3.86 21.37 -3.32
N ALA A 230 -4.90 22.10 -3.74
CA ALA A 230 -4.79 23.02 -4.88
C ALA A 230 -3.76 24.15 -4.63
N MET A 231 -3.63 24.62 -3.38
CA MET A 231 -2.63 25.62 -2.99
C MET A 231 -1.20 25.06 -2.99
N LEU A 232 -1.03 23.77 -2.68
CA LEU A 232 0.26 23.10 -2.61
C LEU A 232 0.84 22.73 -3.98
N ARG A 233 -0.01 22.68 -5.01
CA ARG A 233 0.40 22.30 -6.37
C ARG A 233 1.30 23.34 -6.99
N ASP A 234 2.42 22.91 -7.52
CA ASP A 234 3.29 23.74 -8.34
C ASP A 234 2.74 23.89 -9.78
N LYS A 235 3.47 24.65 -10.62
CA LYS A 235 3.12 24.88 -12.04
C LYS A 235 3.10 23.59 -12.88
N LYS A 236 3.69 22.49 -12.37
CA LYS A 236 3.75 21.18 -13.03
C LYS A 236 2.75 20.19 -12.45
N ASP A 237 1.84 20.66 -11.59
CA ASP A 237 0.86 19.84 -10.89
C ASP A 237 1.49 18.83 -9.91
N VAL A 238 2.61 19.22 -9.30
CA VAL A 238 3.33 18.43 -8.32
C VAL A 238 3.15 19.04 -6.94
N ILE A 239 2.77 18.22 -5.96
CA ILE A 239 2.77 18.56 -4.55
C ILE A 239 4.02 17.95 -3.92
N LYS A 240 4.79 18.78 -3.20
CA LYS A 240 5.95 18.35 -2.44
C LYS A 240 5.69 18.55 -0.96
N LEU A 241 5.89 17.51 -0.17
CA LEU A 241 5.79 17.56 1.29
C LEU A 241 7.08 17.02 1.90
N GLU A 242 7.61 17.74 2.85
CA GLU A 242 8.69 17.26 3.72
C GLU A 242 8.09 16.92 5.08
N ILE A 243 8.22 15.67 5.49
CA ILE A 243 7.62 15.14 6.72
C ILE A 243 8.73 14.74 7.65
N ALA A 244 8.90 15.48 8.72
CA ALA A 244 9.83 15.13 9.80
C ALA A 244 9.11 14.23 10.81
N LEU A 245 9.65 13.03 11.02
CA LEU A 245 9.17 12.06 12.00
C LEU A 245 10.10 12.08 13.21
N THR A 246 9.55 12.17 14.41
CA THR A 246 10.32 12.13 15.65
C THR A 246 9.53 11.42 16.75
N GLY A 247 10.20 10.70 17.62
CA GLY A 247 9.55 10.01 18.73
C GLY A 247 10.57 9.29 19.63
N ASN A 248 10.05 8.60 20.64
CA ASN A 248 10.85 7.70 21.47
C ASN A 248 10.21 6.31 21.43
N VAL A 249 10.88 5.33 20.85
CA VAL A 249 10.36 3.96 20.69
C VAL A 249 10.32 3.16 21.99
N GLU A 250 11.01 3.62 23.04
CA GLU A 250 10.96 3.00 24.36
C GLU A 250 9.75 3.47 25.18
N ASN A 251 9.07 4.55 24.76
CA ASN A 251 7.84 4.98 25.39
C ASN A 251 6.72 3.98 25.05
N PRO A 252 6.08 3.31 26.04
CA PRO A 252 5.02 2.34 25.79
C PRO A 252 3.77 2.96 25.13
N GLU A 253 3.58 4.28 25.25
CA GLU A 253 2.50 5.02 24.57
C GLU A 253 2.88 5.46 23.13
N PHE A 254 4.12 5.17 22.70
CA PHE A 254 4.55 5.55 21.36
C PHE A 254 3.82 4.75 20.29
N ASN A 255 3.13 5.46 19.39
CA ASN A 255 2.45 4.89 18.25
C ASN A 255 3.00 5.52 16.96
N PHE A 256 3.61 4.70 16.11
CA PHE A 256 4.14 5.15 14.81
C PHE A 256 3.05 5.77 13.92
N GLN A 257 1.84 5.22 13.94
CA GLN A 257 0.74 5.74 13.12
C GLN A 257 0.35 7.16 13.55
N ASP A 258 0.28 7.42 14.85
CA ASP A 258 -0.04 8.75 15.38
C ASP A 258 1.07 9.75 15.07
N ALA A 259 2.34 9.33 15.17
CA ALA A 259 3.49 10.16 14.79
C ALA A 259 3.45 10.52 13.30
N ILE A 260 3.13 9.58 12.42
CA ILE A 260 2.97 9.80 10.98
C ILE A 260 1.80 10.75 10.72
N ASN A 261 0.62 10.52 11.29
CA ASN A 261 -0.56 11.34 11.09
C ASN A 261 -0.31 12.79 11.56
N GLN A 262 0.34 12.96 12.71
CA GLN A 262 0.71 14.28 13.22
C GLN A 262 1.72 14.99 12.31
N ALA A 263 2.72 14.27 11.79
CA ALA A 263 3.73 14.82 10.91
C ALA A 263 3.12 15.26 9.57
N ILE A 264 2.24 14.47 8.98
CA ILE A 264 1.50 14.82 7.75
C ILE A 264 0.65 16.08 7.99
N GLY A 265 -0.12 16.11 9.08
CA GLY A 265 -0.94 17.28 9.42
C GLY A 265 -0.11 18.55 9.58
N LYS A 266 1.06 18.48 10.25
CA LYS A 266 1.99 19.62 10.39
C LYS A 266 2.58 20.06 9.04
N ALA A 267 3.01 19.11 8.20
CA ALA A 267 3.58 19.40 6.88
C ALA A 267 2.56 20.10 5.98
N MET A 268 1.33 19.63 5.95
CA MET A 268 0.24 20.23 5.18
C MET A 268 -0.13 21.61 5.71
N ALA A 269 -0.24 21.79 7.03
CA ALA A 269 -0.53 23.09 7.64
C ALA A 269 0.59 24.11 7.36
N PHE A 270 1.87 23.70 7.49
CA PHE A 270 3.03 24.56 7.22
C PHE A 270 3.08 24.96 5.75
N ALA A 271 2.90 24.03 4.84
CA ALA A 271 2.90 24.28 3.40
C ALA A 271 1.77 25.25 3.01
N SER A 272 0.56 25.08 3.56
CA SER A 272 -0.58 25.99 3.35
C SER A 272 -0.29 27.40 3.86
N VAL A 273 0.27 27.53 5.07
CA VAL A 273 0.61 28.83 5.68
C VAL A 273 1.76 29.51 4.93
N SER A 274 2.76 28.77 4.51
CA SER A 274 3.90 29.31 3.75
C SER A 274 3.46 29.82 2.40
N PHE A 275 2.60 29.09 1.71
CA PHE A 275 2.00 29.53 0.45
C PHE A 275 1.18 30.81 0.64
N LEU A 276 0.31 30.87 1.67
CA LEU A 276 -0.47 32.06 1.99
C LEU A 276 0.42 33.28 2.29
N LYS A 277 1.50 33.13 3.05
CA LYS A 277 2.44 34.23 3.32
C LYS A 277 3.11 34.76 2.05
N TYR A 278 3.47 33.88 1.11
CA TYR A 278 4.13 34.30 -0.15
C TYR A 278 3.15 34.92 -1.15
N THR A 279 1.91 34.41 -1.19
CA THR A 279 0.93 34.83 -2.21
C THR A 279 0.10 36.02 -1.80
N LEU A 280 0.00 36.32 -0.48
CA LEU A 280 -0.85 37.38 0.05
C LEU A 280 -0.13 38.71 0.30
N GLN A 281 1.13 38.85 -0.09
CA GLN A 281 1.81 40.18 -0.05
C GLN A 281 1.92 40.75 -1.47
N PRO A 282 1.35 41.91 -1.80
CA PRO A 282 0.46 42.83 -1.04
C PRO A 282 -1.04 42.80 -1.41
N PHE A 283 -1.57 41.76 -2.09
CA PHE A 283 -2.90 41.74 -2.71
C PHE A 283 -3.86 40.66 -2.15
N GLY A 284 -3.98 40.57 -0.84
CA GLY A 284 -4.65 39.46 -0.10
C GLY A 284 -6.14 39.20 -0.34
N THR A 285 -6.85 39.92 -1.21
CA THR A 285 -8.31 39.76 -1.37
C THR A 285 -8.78 39.33 -2.75
N PHE A 286 -7.89 39.27 -3.75
CA PHE A 286 -8.30 38.95 -5.13
C PHE A 286 -8.02 37.49 -5.58
N ILE A 287 -7.30 36.68 -4.79
CA ILE A 287 -6.76 35.41 -5.24
C ILE A 287 -7.78 34.28 -5.12
N THR A 288 -8.71 34.34 -4.17
CA THR A 288 -9.70 33.28 -3.95
C THR A 288 -10.63 33.07 -5.14
N VAL A 289 -10.99 34.13 -5.86
CA VAL A 289 -11.88 34.04 -7.03
C VAL A 289 -11.14 33.54 -8.27
N ALA A 290 -9.88 33.90 -8.45
CA ALA A 290 -9.09 33.51 -9.61
C ALA A 290 -8.64 32.03 -9.56
N GLN A 291 -8.42 31.44 -8.36
CA GLN A 291 -8.05 30.04 -8.22
C GLN A 291 -9.22 29.07 -8.42
N VAL A 292 -10.45 29.47 -8.03
CA VAL A 292 -11.65 28.72 -8.37
C VAL A 292 -11.88 28.74 -9.89
N ALA A 293 -11.62 29.87 -10.54
CA ALA A 293 -11.67 29.97 -12.00
C ALA A 293 -10.57 29.11 -12.69
N SER A 294 -9.39 28.96 -12.09
CA SER A 294 -8.32 28.11 -12.64
C SER A 294 -8.63 26.61 -12.50
N LYS A 295 -9.34 26.19 -11.46
CA LYS A 295 -9.84 24.80 -11.32
C LYS A 295 -10.89 24.49 -12.38
N VAL A 296 -11.83 25.40 -12.61
CA VAL A 296 -12.83 25.29 -13.69
C VAL A 296 -12.15 25.32 -15.07
N GLY A 297 -11.09 26.13 -15.24
CA GLY A 297 -10.31 26.18 -16.48
C GLY A 297 -9.50 24.91 -16.75
N LYS A 298 -8.98 24.24 -15.71
CA LYS A 298 -8.25 22.96 -15.83
C LYS A 298 -9.19 21.80 -16.17
N GLU A 299 -10.37 21.74 -15.57
CA GLU A 299 -11.40 20.76 -15.94
C GLU A 299 -11.87 20.94 -17.40
N ALA A 300 -12.01 22.19 -17.86
CA ALA A 300 -12.33 22.49 -19.25
C ALA A 300 -11.19 22.15 -20.24
N ALA A 301 -9.95 22.03 -19.76
CA ALA A 301 -8.80 21.63 -20.57
C ALA A 301 -8.58 20.12 -20.65
N LYS A 302 -9.32 19.32 -19.88
CA LYS A 302 -9.28 17.86 -19.97
C LYS A 302 -9.99 17.41 -21.26
N ILE A 303 -9.22 16.85 -22.18
CA ILE A 303 -9.75 16.20 -23.39
C ILE A 303 -10.23 14.81 -23.00
N ARG A 304 -11.50 14.53 -23.19
CA ARG A 304 -12.05 13.18 -23.01
C ARG A 304 -11.85 12.40 -24.31
N LEU A 305 -11.25 11.23 -24.18
CA LEU A 305 -11.09 10.27 -25.24
C LEU A 305 -12.31 9.30 -25.23
N ASP A 306 -12.59 8.70 -26.38
CA ASP A 306 -13.61 7.66 -26.44
C ASP A 306 -13.21 6.47 -25.56
N PRO A 307 -14.14 5.85 -24.84
CA PRO A 307 -13.84 4.73 -23.94
C PRO A 307 -13.45 3.48 -24.74
N VAL A 308 -12.44 2.78 -24.23
CA VAL A 308 -12.10 1.43 -24.71
C VAL A 308 -13.20 0.47 -24.28
N GLN A 309 -13.82 -0.21 -25.25
CA GLN A 309 -14.91 -1.15 -24.99
C GLN A 309 -14.34 -2.53 -24.66
N PHE A 310 -14.96 -3.20 -23.69
CA PHE A 310 -14.67 -4.58 -23.32
C PHE A 310 -15.93 -5.42 -23.48
N ALA A 311 -15.78 -6.68 -23.84
CA ALA A 311 -16.89 -7.63 -23.77
C ALA A 311 -17.28 -7.88 -22.30
N ALA A 312 -18.54 -8.24 -22.05
CA ALA A 312 -19.03 -8.47 -20.71
C ALA A 312 -18.28 -9.61 -20.01
N ALA A 313 -17.84 -9.36 -18.78
CA ALA A 313 -17.02 -10.27 -17.98
C ALA A 313 -15.70 -10.70 -18.66
N GLU A 314 -15.14 -9.87 -19.55
CA GLU A 314 -13.83 -10.10 -20.17
C GLU A 314 -12.82 -9.01 -19.82
N ILE A 315 -11.53 -9.44 -19.68
CA ILE A 315 -10.37 -8.58 -19.49
C ILE A 315 -9.43 -8.87 -20.66
N SER A 316 -9.88 -8.57 -21.88
CA SER A 316 -9.11 -8.73 -23.11
C SER A 316 -9.36 -7.55 -24.04
N LEU A 317 -8.33 -7.10 -24.74
CA LEU A 317 -8.43 -6.08 -25.78
C LEU A 317 -8.68 -6.77 -27.12
N ASP A 318 -9.80 -6.42 -27.75
CA ASP A 318 -10.04 -6.83 -29.12
C ASP A 318 -9.15 -6.04 -30.11
N GLU A 319 -9.18 -6.41 -31.37
CA GLU A 319 -8.35 -5.78 -32.40
C GLU A 319 -8.68 -4.29 -32.60
N THR A 320 -9.95 -3.91 -32.42
CA THR A 320 -10.38 -2.52 -32.53
C THR A 320 -9.83 -1.68 -31.39
N ALA A 321 -9.87 -2.22 -30.15
CA ALA A 321 -9.28 -1.59 -28.97
C ALA A 321 -7.77 -1.41 -29.11
N LYS A 322 -7.03 -2.42 -29.60
CA LYS A 322 -5.60 -2.33 -29.84
C LYS A 322 -5.24 -1.24 -30.85
N GLN A 323 -5.92 -1.19 -31.99
CA GLN A 323 -5.73 -0.14 -33.01
C GLN A 323 -6.06 1.25 -32.48
N TYR A 324 -7.05 1.37 -31.60
CA TYR A 324 -7.37 2.62 -30.95
C TYR A 324 -6.26 3.06 -29.98
N LEU A 325 -5.75 2.14 -29.15
CA LEU A 325 -4.64 2.41 -28.23
C LEU A 325 -3.34 2.77 -28.95
N GLU A 326 -3.07 2.17 -30.12
CA GLU A 326 -1.95 2.56 -30.97
C GLU A 326 -2.05 4.05 -31.37
N LYS A 327 -3.23 4.52 -31.78
CA LYS A 327 -3.44 5.94 -32.12
C LYS A 327 -3.25 6.84 -30.91
N VAL A 328 -3.75 6.44 -29.74
CA VAL A 328 -3.57 7.18 -28.49
C VAL A 328 -2.08 7.26 -28.14
N ALA A 329 -1.35 6.16 -28.29
CA ALA A 329 0.08 6.11 -28.03
C ALA A 329 0.89 7.03 -28.96
N ILE A 330 0.55 7.09 -30.24
CA ILE A 330 1.18 8.02 -31.19
C ILE A 330 1.03 9.46 -30.69
N ILE A 331 -0.18 9.86 -30.29
CA ILE A 331 -0.44 11.21 -29.78
C ILE A 331 0.37 11.48 -28.51
N LEU A 332 0.45 10.51 -27.60
CA LEU A 332 1.21 10.67 -26.37
C LEU A 332 2.72 10.74 -26.64
N ASN A 333 3.24 9.94 -27.55
CA ASN A 333 4.67 9.94 -27.89
C ASN A 333 5.07 11.23 -28.63
N ASP A 334 4.24 11.73 -29.53
CA ASP A 334 4.47 13.00 -30.24
C ASP A 334 4.39 14.23 -29.30
N ARG A 335 3.68 14.09 -28.19
CA ARG A 335 3.44 15.18 -27.24
C ARG A 335 3.83 14.80 -25.82
N PRO A 336 5.13 14.85 -25.46
CA PRO A 336 5.65 14.40 -24.17
C PRO A 336 5.06 15.09 -22.93
N LYS A 337 4.40 16.25 -23.10
CA LYS A 337 3.75 17.00 -22.00
C LYS A 337 2.33 16.53 -21.69
N LEU A 338 1.72 15.75 -22.60
CA LEU A 338 0.39 15.20 -22.33
C LEU A 338 0.48 14.06 -21.31
N ARG A 339 -0.52 13.99 -20.47
CA ARG A 339 -0.74 12.94 -19.47
C ARG A 339 -2.08 12.28 -19.74
N LEU A 340 -2.21 11.01 -19.41
CA LEU A 340 -3.43 10.23 -19.61
C LEU A 340 -3.91 9.69 -18.27
N GLU A 341 -5.18 9.88 -17.98
CA GLU A 341 -5.89 9.20 -16.90
C GLU A 341 -6.66 8.02 -17.49
N VAL A 342 -6.48 6.84 -16.94
CA VAL A 342 -7.15 5.59 -17.33
C VAL A 342 -8.05 5.15 -16.19
N CYS A 343 -9.34 5.31 -16.37
CA CYS A 343 -10.36 5.02 -15.36
C CYS A 343 -11.12 3.76 -15.76
N GLY A 344 -10.90 2.67 -15.04
CA GLY A 344 -11.63 1.42 -15.25
C GLY A 344 -13.05 1.52 -14.74
N LYS A 345 -13.99 0.96 -15.52
CA LYS A 345 -15.39 0.85 -15.16
C LYS A 345 -15.88 -0.58 -15.33
N ALA A 346 -16.71 -1.04 -14.41
CA ALA A 346 -17.53 -2.22 -14.55
C ALA A 346 -19.00 -1.80 -14.61
N VAL A 347 -19.83 -2.56 -15.31
CA VAL A 347 -21.24 -2.30 -15.49
C VAL A 347 -22.08 -3.49 -15.01
N GLU A 348 -23.39 -3.30 -14.84
CA GLU A 348 -24.27 -4.38 -14.37
C GLU A 348 -24.29 -5.60 -15.31
N ASN A 349 -24.04 -5.38 -16.60
CA ASN A 349 -23.83 -6.47 -17.57
C ASN A 349 -22.63 -7.37 -17.22
N ASP A 350 -21.55 -6.81 -16.64
CA ASP A 350 -20.41 -7.60 -16.17
C ASP A 350 -20.83 -8.48 -15.01
N ARG A 351 -21.61 -7.96 -14.05
CA ARG A 351 -22.16 -8.74 -12.93
C ARG A 351 -22.95 -9.94 -13.40
N THR A 352 -23.86 -9.69 -14.34
CA THR A 352 -24.73 -10.74 -14.90
C THR A 352 -23.91 -11.81 -15.63
N ALA A 353 -22.92 -11.41 -16.42
CA ALA A 353 -22.06 -12.32 -17.16
C ALA A 353 -21.15 -13.14 -16.21
N LEU A 354 -20.57 -12.52 -15.18
CA LEU A 354 -19.77 -13.21 -14.15
C LEU A 354 -20.62 -14.23 -13.38
N LEU A 355 -21.88 -13.91 -13.04
CA LEU A 355 -22.80 -14.86 -12.43
C LEU A 355 -23.05 -16.07 -13.34
N ALA A 356 -23.27 -15.83 -14.63
CA ALA A 356 -23.47 -16.90 -15.61
C ALA A 356 -22.24 -17.79 -15.76
N GLN A 357 -21.03 -17.22 -15.79
CA GLN A 357 -19.78 -17.97 -15.81
C GLN A 357 -19.59 -18.85 -14.56
N ARG A 358 -19.85 -18.30 -13.35
CA ARG A 358 -19.79 -19.10 -12.11
C ARG A 358 -20.78 -20.25 -12.12
N ALA A 359 -22.00 -20.00 -12.57
CA ALA A 359 -23.02 -21.07 -12.65
C ALA A 359 -22.65 -22.15 -13.68
N ALA A 360 -21.97 -21.81 -14.77
CA ALA A 360 -21.49 -22.78 -15.76
C ALA A 360 -20.37 -23.68 -15.18
N VAL A 361 -19.40 -23.08 -14.49
CA VAL A 361 -18.30 -23.83 -13.85
C VAL A 361 -18.81 -24.78 -12.77
N GLN A 362 -19.80 -24.37 -11.96
CA GLN A 362 -20.41 -25.24 -10.96
C GLN A 362 -21.12 -26.45 -11.61
N LYS A 363 -21.80 -26.25 -12.72
CA LYS A 363 -22.47 -27.36 -13.46
C LYS A 363 -21.49 -28.34 -14.12
N GLU A 364 -20.30 -27.89 -14.51
CA GLU A 364 -19.25 -28.77 -15.05
C GLU A 364 -18.57 -29.57 -13.94
N GLY A 365 -18.30 -28.96 -12.77
CA GLY A 365 -17.75 -29.65 -11.60
C GLY A 365 -18.71 -30.72 -11.01
N GLU A 366 -20.03 -30.50 -11.10
CA GLU A 366 -21.03 -31.50 -10.66
C GLU A 366 -21.14 -32.73 -11.58
N LYS A 367 -20.67 -32.64 -12.81
CA LYS A 367 -20.66 -33.78 -13.75
C LYS A 367 -19.54 -34.79 -13.49
N GLU A 368 -18.47 -34.36 -12.79
CA GLU A 368 -17.33 -35.23 -12.44
C GLU A 368 -17.40 -35.83 -11.03
N ALA A 369 -18.26 -35.32 -10.15
CA ALA A 369 -18.37 -35.80 -8.77
C ALA A 369 -19.52 -36.84 -8.60
N VAL A 370 -19.18 -38.09 -8.49
CA VAL A 370 -20.09 -39.19 -8.06
C VAL A 370 -20.19 -39.17 -6.52
N VAL A 371 -20.91 -38.17 -5.95
CA VAL A 371 -21.28 -38.17 -4.52
C VAL A 371 -22.63 -37.45 -4.35
N PRO A 372 -23.54 -37.95 -3.45
CA PRO A 372 -24.95 -37.55 -3.44
C PRO A 372 -25.18 -36.12 -2.93
N LYS A 373 -26.15 -35.48 -3.57
CA LYS A 373 -26.75 -34.16 -3.35
C LYS A 373 -26.69 -33.68 -1.89
N LYS A 374 -25.92 -32.61 -1.68
CA LYS A 374 -26.22 -31.57 -0.69
C LYS A 374 -26.92 -30.42 -1.44
N GLU A 375 -27.96 -29.86 -0.84
CA GLU A 375 -28.86 -28.85 -1.40
C GLU A 375 -28.10 -27.78 -2.22
N ALA A 376 -28.63 -27.49 -3.41
CA ALA A 376 -28.13 -26.45 -4.30
C ALA A 376 -28.09 -25.11 -3.53
N THR A 377 -26.91 -24.69 -3.13
CA THR A 377 -26.65 -23.36 -2.59
C THR A 377 -26.99 -22.36 -3.68
N ALA A 378 -27.87 -21.40 -3.37
CA ALA A 378 -28.20 -20.30 -4.27
C ALA A 378 -26.92 -19.64 -4.77
N VAL A 379 -26.81 -19.37 -6.07
CA VAL A 379 -25.67 -18.68 -6.66
C VAL A 379 -25.53 -17.33 -5.96
N GLU A 380 -24.53 -17.19 -5.15
CA GLU A 380 -24.27 -16.00 -4.33
C GLU A 380 -24.03 -14.79 -5.27
N ALA A 381 -24.68 -13.66 -4.99
CA ALA A 381 -24.55 -12.45 -5.80
C ALA A 381 -23.06 -12.04 -5.91
N ILE A 382 -22.66 -11.52 -7.08
CA ILE A 382 -21.30 -10.96 -7.26
C ILE A 382 -21.19 -9.66 -6.43
N PRO A 383 -20.33 -9.60 -5.40
CA PRO A 383 -20.13 -8.40 -4.60
C PRO A 383 -19.54 -7.24 -5.43
N ASP A 384 -19.74 -6.01 -4.97
CA ASP A 384 -19.21 -4.82 -5.63
C ASP A 384 -17.67 -4.79 -5.66
N GLU A 385 -17.04 -5.37 -4.64
CA GLU A 385 -15.57 -5.49 -4.60
C GLU A 385 -15.04 -6.26 -5.82
N VAL A 386 -15.71 -7.34 -6.20
CA VAL A 386 -15.33 -8.15 -7.38
C VAL A 386 -15.44 -7.34 -8.66
N LEU A 387 -16.49 -6.51 -8.79
CA LEU A 387 -16.63 -5.60 -9.93
C LEU A 387 -15.60 -4.47 -9.93
N GLN A 388 -15.24 -3.95 -8.77
CA GLN A 388 -14.18 -2.94 -8.65
C GLN A 388 -12.82 -3.51 -9.05
N ASP A 389 -12.49 -4.73 -8.60
CA ASP A 389 -11.26 -5.41 -9.00
C ASP A 389 -11.26 -5.68 -10.52
N PHE A 390 -12.39 -6.08 -11.06
CA PHE A 390 -12.56 -6.27 -12.49
C PHE A 390 -12.33 -4.98 -13.30
N ALA A 391 -12.90 -3.87 -12.86
CA ALA A 391 -12.67 -2.55 -13.44
C ALA A 391 -11.20 -2.12 -13.35
N LYS A 392 -10.54 -2.40 -12.22
CA LYS A 392 -9.12 -2.13 -11.99
C LYS A 392 -8.23 -2.90 -12.97
N GLU A 393 -8.49 -4.19 -13.17
CA GLU A 393 -7.71 -5.02 -14.08
C GLU A 393 -7.88 -4.57 -15.55
N ARG A 394 -9.05 -4.09 -15.96
CA ARG A 394 -9.25 -3.48 -17.28
C ARG A 394 -8.42 -2.21 -17.46
N ALA A 395 -8.41 -1.32 -16.46
CA ALA A 395 -7.59 -0.11 -16.51
C ALA A 395 -6.09 -0.43 -16.57
N LYS A 396 -5.66 -1.42 -15.79
CA LYS A 396 -4.29 -1.92 -15.80
C LYS A 396 -3.90 -2.48 -17.18
N LEU A 397 -4.76 -3.29 -17.79
CA LEU A 397 -4.51 -3.85 -19.13
C LEU A 397 -4.31 -2.76 -20.19
N VAL A 398 -5.12 -1.69 -20.13
CA VAL A 398 -4.95 -0.52 -21.02
C VAL A 398 -3.62 0.18 -20.78
N LYS A 399 -3.23 0.41 -19.52
CA LYS A 399 -1.92 1.00 -19.16
C LYS A 399 -0.77 0.11 -19.64
N ASP A 400 -0.87 -1.19 -19.41
CA ASP A 400 0.15 -2.17 -19.79
C ASP A 400 0.36 -2.19 -21.31
N SER A 401 -0.72 -2.17 -22.08
CA SER A 401 -0.62 -2.10 -23.55
C SER A 401 0.06 -0.81 -24.02
N LEU A 402 -0.34 0.35 -23.49
CA LEU A 402 0.30 1.62 -23.85
C LEU A 402 1.78 1.67 -23.49
N VAL A 403 2.18 1.08 -22.36
CA VAL A 403 3.58 1.09 -21.89
C VAL A 403 4.41 0.02 -22.60
N LYS A 404 3.95 -1.24 -22.61
CA LYS A 404 4.75 -2.38 -23.09
C LYS A 404 4.75 -2.49 -24.62
N ASP A 405 3.57 -2.34 -25.23
CA ASP A 405 3.42 -2.54 -26.68
C ASP A 405 3.79 -1.27 -27.46
N HIS A 406 3.56 -0.09 -26.88
CA HIS A 406 3.69 1.19 -27.59
C HIS A 406 4.73 2.16 -27.00
N GLY A 407 5.44 1.78 -25.92
CA GLY A 407 6.57 2.53 -25.38
C GLY A 407 6.21 3.88 -24.74
N VAL A 408 4.95 4.09 -24.32
CA VAL A 408 4.56 5.29 -23.58
C VAL A 408 5.12 5.21 -22.17
N SER A 409 5.76 6.28 -21.69
CA SER A 409 6.32 6.30 -20.35
C SER A 409 5.23 6.13 -19.26
N HIS A 410 5.43 5.19 -18.36
CA HIS A 410 4.45 4.81 -17.34
C HIS A 410 4.11 5.95 -16.34
N ASP A 411 5.05 6.88 -16.12
CA ASP A 411 4.89 8.06 -15.25
C ASP A 411 3.95 9.12 -15.83
N ARG A 412 3.47 8.91 -17.04
CA ARG A 412 2.51 9.77 -17.74
C ARG A 412 1.11 9.17 -17.81
N ILE A 413 0.93 7.92 -17.35
CA ILE A 413 -0.33 7.20 -17.35
C ILE A 413 -0.76 6.95 -15.91
N TYR A 414 -1.81 7.64 -15.48
CA TYR A 414 -2.35 7.57 -14.13
C TYR A 414 -3.58 6.68 -14.09
N LEU A 415 -3.60 5.72 -13.18
CA LEU A 415 -4.81 4.92 -12.94
C LEU A 415 -5.76 5.68 -12.02
N CYS A 416 -7.04 5.65 -12.36
CA CYS A 416 -8.09 6.19 -11.48
C CYS A 416 -8.59 5.12 -10.50
N LEU A 417 -9.27 5.58 -9.46
CA LEU A 417 -10.06 4.69 -8.62
C LEU A 417 -11.12 3.99 -9.48
N PRO A 418 -11.22 2.64 -9.44
CA PRO A 418 -12.20 1.91 -10.24
C PRO A 418 -13.62 2.27 -9.82
N ALA A 419 -14.53 2.33 -10.78
CA ALA A 419 -15.93 2.68 -10.57
C ALA A 419 -16.86 1.60 -11.12
N ILE A 420 -18.03 1.49 -10.50
CA ILE A 420 -19.17 0.73 -11.02
C ILE A 420 -20.14 1.74 -11.64
N ASP A 421 -20.50 1.53 -12.90
CA ASP A 421 -21.48 2.35 -13.61
C ASP A 421 -22.83 1.62 -13.57
N GLU A 422 -23.83 2.25 -12.98
CA GLU A 422 -25.17 1.67 -12.83
C GLU A 422 -26.03 1.79 -14.09
N THR A 423 -25.48 2.34 -15.18
CA THR A 423 -26.23 2.56 -16.45
C THR A 423 -25.89 1.52 -17.51
#